data_f68691632be9757ed76ec3b3ab8aeef5
#
_entry.id   f68691632be9757ed76ec3b3ab8aeef5
#
_cell.length_a   1.000
_cell.length_b   1.000
_cell.length_c   1.000
_cell.angle_alpha   90.00
_cell.angle_beta   90.00
_cell.angle_gamma   90.00
#
_symmetry.space_group_name_H-M   'P 1'
#
loop_
_entity.id
_entity.type
_entity.pdbx_description
1 polymer ?
#
loop_
_entity_poly.entity_id
_entity_poly.type
_entity_poly.pdbx_seq_one_letter_code
_entity_poly.pdbx_strand_id
1 'polypeptide(L)'
;MEYRPSDIEPKWQAHWREQSVYAAKFPSDKPKYYVLDMFPYPSGAGLHVGHPLGYIASDIVARYKRHKGFNVLHPMGFDAFGLPAEQYAIQTGQPPASTTEANIDRYIKQLNRIGFSFDWAGDLRTCEPDYYRWTQWIFLELFDSWYNLSSGKAEPISSLTDHLSTQGSEGLKANVTDQIQPCSASQWAAFNRKESEAYLQQFRLAYRSESTVNWCPKLGTVLANDEVVNGRSERGGFPVMQKPMLQWSLRISAYAQRLLDGLEGLDWSHSIKETQRHWIGRSEGASMGFDIEGHPEQLAIFTTRPDTLFGVSFMVLAPEHSLVKSLTTAAERSTVVNYIDQASKRSERERMMDNKSVSGAFTGAYAIHPFTKEKLPIWISDYVLASYGSGAIMAVPAHDERDHAFASFFKLPIRQVVDPDLSIMVESDFLNGLTVEDAMKAAMDRIAKDQRGDRKVQYRLRDAVFGRQRYWGEPIPIVYRDGVPEALSTEELPLVLPA
;
A
#
# COMPACT_ATOMS: atom_id res chain seq x y z
N MET A 1 -48.19 -31.02 -13.20
CA MET A 1 -47.86 -30.68 -11.78
C MET A 1 -47.37 -29.26 -11.74
N GLU A 2 -47.97 -28.44 -10.94
CA GLU A 2 -47.54 -27.06 -10.74
C GLU A 2 -46.27 -27.07 -9.85
N TYR A 3 -45.23 -26.34 -10.30
CA TYR A 3 -44.02 -26.16 -9.49
C TYR A 3 -44.33 -25.27 -8.27
N ARG A 4 -44.22 -25.83 -7.07
CA ARG A 4 -44.41 -25.14 -5.78
C ARG A 4 -43.07 -24.97 -5.07
N PRO A 5 -42.38 -23.84 -5.23
CA PRO A 5 -41.07 -23.61 -4.63
C PRO A 5 -41.07 -23.83 -3.10
N SER A 6 -42.11 -23.36 -2.41
CA SER A 6 -42.26 -23.48 -0.96
C SER A 6 -42.21 -24.92 -0.44
N ASP A 7 -42.62 -25.88 -1.25
CA ASP A 7 -42.71 -27.29 -0.84
C ASP A 7 -41.48 -28.06 -1.32
N ILE A 8 -40.97 -27.74 -2.50
CA ILE A 8 -39.90 -28.47 -3.17
C ILE A 8 -38.53 -28.03 -2.69
N GLU A 9 -38.27 -26.75 -2.60
CA GLU A 9 -36.95 -26.22 -2.29
C GLU A 9 -36.46 -26.59 -0.89
N PRO A 10 -37.26 -26.40 0.19
CA PRO A 10 -36.86 -26.80 1.54
C PRO A 10 -36.54 -28.27 1.67
N LYS A 11 -37.32 -29.14 0.99
CA LYS A 11 -37.10 -30.59 0.96
C LYS A 11 -35.72 -30.94 0.41
N TRP A 12 -35.35 -30.34 -0.76
CA TRP A 12 -34.08 -30.65 -1.39
C TRP A 12 -32.88 -30.00 -0.68
N GLN A 13 -33.07 -28.81 -0.13
CA GLN A 13 -32.04 -28.16 0.69
C GLN A 13 -31.75 -28.97 1.96
N ALA A 14 -32.75 -29.54 2.60
CA ALA A 14 -32.56 -30.43 3.73
C ALA A 14 -31.82 -31.70 3.32
N HIS A 15 -32.23 -32.34 2.21
CA HIS A 15 -31.57 -33.52 1.67
C HIS A 15 -30.10 -33.28 1.36
N TRP A 16 -29.75 -32.16 0.69
CA TRP A 16 -28.37 -31.83 0.36
C TRP A 16 -27.49 -31.67 1.60
N ARG A 17 -27.99 -31.05 2.65
CA ARG A 17 -27.28 -30.92 3.94
C ARG A 17 -27.10 -32.28 4.63
N GLU A 18 -28.16 -33.02 4.79
CA GLU A 18 -28.16 -34.34 5.48
C GLU A 18 -27.21 -35.33 4.79
N GLN A 19 -27.16 -35.32 3.47
CA GLN A 19 -26.30 -36.19 2.68
C GLN A 19 -24.93 -35.61 2.38
N SER A 20 -24.63 -34.39 2.86
CA SER A 20 -23.38 -33.68 2.58
C SER A 20 -23.00 -33.71 1.08
N VAL A 21 -24.01 -33.48 0.20
CA VAL A 21 -23.89 -33.66 -1.26
C VAL A 21 -22.78 -32.81 -1.86
N TYR A 22 -22.50 -31.65 -1.27
CA TYR A 22 -21.52 -30.70 -1.80
C TYR A 22 -20.15 -30.78 -1.14
N ALA A 23 -19.97 -31.64 -0.11
CA ALA A 23 -18.69 -31.82 0.55
C ALA A 23 -17.63 -32.41 -0.40
N ALA A 24 -16.47 -31.79 -0.46
CA ALA A 24 -15.31 -32.35 -1.12
C ALA A 24 -14.76 -33.55 -0.35
N LYS A 25 -14.30 -34.56 -1.05
CA LYS A 25 -13.80 -35.81 -0.43
C LYS A 25 -12.28 -35.91 -0.58
N PHE A 26 -11.58 -36.15 0.51
CA PHE A 26 -10.13 -36.33 0.52
C PHE A 26 -9.76 -37.58 1.35
N PRO A 27 -8.99 -38.54 0.74
CA PRO A 27 -8.49 -38.58 -0.64
C PRO A 27 -9.61 -38.87 -1.67
N SER A 28 -9.34 -38.59 -2.95
CA SER A 28 -10.28 -38.83 -4.06
C SER A 28 -9.53 -39.11 -5.35
N ASP A 29 -10.01 -40.09 -6.13
CA ASP A 29 -9.49 -40.40 -7.47
C ASP A 29 -10.06 -39.48 -8.56
N LYS A 30 -11.06 -38.65 -8.22
CA LYS A 30 -11.64 -37.68 -9.14
C LYS A 30 -10.71 -36.50 -9.35
N PRO A 31 -10.65 -35.91 -10.57
CA PRO A 31 -9.89 -34.72 -10.80
C PRO A 31 -10.38 -33.58 -9.89
N LYS A 32 -9.42 -32.84 -9.31
CA LYS A 32 -9.71 -31.74 -8.38
C LYS A 32 -10.18 -30.51 -9.14
N TYR A 33 -11.11 -29.78 -8.54
CA TYR A 33 -11.50 -28.45 -8.99
C TYR A 33 -11.78 -27.55 -7.80
N TYR A 34 -11.21 -26.37 -7.80
CA TYR A 34 -11.37 -25.41 -6.72
C TYR A 34 -12.13 -24.19 -7.23
N VAL A 35 -13.23 -23.83 -6.55
CA VAL A 35 -14.01 -22.62 -6.81
C VAL A 35 -13.91 -21.73 -5.58
N LEU A 36 -13.37 -20.54 -5.76
CA LEU A 36 -13.16 -19.58 -4.67
C LEU A 36 -14.07 -18.38 -4.86
N ASP A 37 -14.83 -18.06 -3.84
CA ASP A 37 -15.59 -16.83 -3.70
C ASP A 37 -14.95 -15.90 -2.68
N MET A 38 -15.19 -14.59 -2.82
CA MET A 38 -14.89 -13.64 -1.77
C MET A 38 -15.91 -13.82 -0.66
N PHE A 39 -15.47 -14.29 0.51
CA PHE A 39 -16.36 -14.45 1.65
C PHE A 39 -16.79 -13.10 2.25
N PRO A 40 -18.04 -13.02 2.78
CA PRO A 40 -18.61 -11.75 3.19
C PRO A 40 -18.14 -11.29 4.57
N TYR A 41 -18.24 -9.98 4.80
CA TYR A 41 -18.24 -9.41 6.14
C TYR A 41 -19.59 -9.61 6.81
N PRO A 42 -19.69 -10.28 7.98
CA PRO A 42 -20.95 -10.44 8.71
C PRO A 42 -21.31 -9.16 9.49
N SER A 43 -21.25 -8.01 8.85
CA SER A 43 -21.33 -6.67 9.45
C SER A 43 -22.75 -6.13 9.61
N GLY A 44 -23.75 -6.83 9.09
CA GLY A 44 -25.12 -6.39 9.08
C GLY A 44 -26.10 -7.50 9.42
N ALA A 45 -27.39 -7.12 9.55
CA ALA A 45 -28.46 -8.03 9.90
C ALA A 45 -28.84 -9.04 8.79
N GLY A 46 -27.99 -9.26 7.80
CA GLY A 46 -28.17 -10.22 6.71
C GLY A 46 -27.52 -9.80 5.40
N LEU A 47 -27.64 -10.69 4.41
CA LEU A 47 -27.13 -10.46 3.05
C LEU A 47 -27.86 -9.30 2.38
N HIS A 48 -27.13 -8.52 1.60
CA HIS A 48 -27.69 -7.62 0.59
C HIS A 48 -27.56 -8.24 -0.80
N VAL A 49 -28.28 -7.71 -1.79
CA VAL A 49 -28.37 -8.26 -3.15
C VAL A 49 -27.00 -8.35 -3.88
N GLY A 50 -26.02 -7.57 -3.47
CA GLY A 50 -24.64 -7.64 -4.01
C GLY A 50 -23.90 -8.94 -3.69
N HIS A 51 -24.19 -9.58 -2.57
CA HIS A 51 -23.54 -10.86 -2.21
C HIS A 51 -23.90 -11.98 -3.20
N PRO A 52 -25.20 -12.29 -3.48
CA PRO A 52 -25.55 -13.33 -4.42
C PRO A 52 -25.05 -13.08 -5.85
N LEU A 53 -24.84 -11.84 -6.23
CA LEU A 53 -24.43 -11.48 -7.60
C LEU A 53 -23.15 -12.20 -8.04
N GLY A 54 -22.14 -12.24 -7.19
CA GLY A 54 -20.92 -13.00 -7.44
C GLY A 54 -21.12 -14.51 -7.25
N TYR A 55 -21.79 -14.91 -6.18
CA TYR A 55 -21.94 -16.31 -5.78
C TYR A 55 -22.78 -17.16 -6.74
N ILE A 56 -23.71 -16.55 -7.47
CA ILE A 56 -24.51 -17.27 -8.47
C ILE A 56 -23.63 -17.81 -9.60
N ALA A 57 -22.69 -17.00 -10.09
CA ALA A 57 -21.81 -17.40 -11.19
C ALA A 57 -20.87 -18.56 -10.79
N SER A 58 -20.24 -18.45 -9.62
CA SER A 58 -19.36 -19.50 -9.08
C SER A 58 -20.11 -20.77 -8.72
N ASP A 59 -21.33 -20.66 -8.18
CA ASP A 59 -22.17 -21.81 -7.87
C ASP A 59 -22.58 -22.59 -9.14
N ILE A 60 -22.91 -21.88 -10.22
CA ILE A 60 -23.18 -22.52 -11.53
C ILE A 60 -21.96 -23.31 -12.01
N VAL A 61 -20.76 -22.71 -11.93
CA VAL A 61 -19.52 -23.38 -12.32
C VAL A 61 -19.25 -24.58 -11.41
N ALA A 62 -19.40 -24.44 -10.09
CA ALA A 62 -19.20 -25.52 -9.13
C ALA A 62 -20.13 -26.72 -9.43
N ARG A 63 -21.42 -26.48 -9.66
CA ARG A 63 -22.40 -27.51 -10.02
C ARG A 63 -22.05 -28.17 -11.34
N TYR A 64 -21.73 -27.39 -12.37
CA TYR A 64 -21.31 -27.90 -13.68
C TYR A 64 -20.11 -28.85 -13.56
N LYS A 65 -19.09 -28.45 -12.82
CA LYS A 65 -17.89 -29.27 -12.61
C LYS A 65 -18.18 -30.56 -11.84
N ARG A 66 -19.05 -30.52 -10.82
CA ARG A 66 -19.51 -31.74 -10.13
C ARG A 66 -20.23 -32.70 -11.09
N HIS A 67 -21.12 -32.18 -11.94
CA HIS A 67 -21.78 -33.00 -12.98
C HIS A 67 -20.80 -33.58 -14.03
N LYS A 68 -19.68 -32.90 -14.27
CA LYS A 68 -18.59 -33.42 -15.12
C LYS A 68 -17.67 -34.41 -14.40
N GLY A 69 -17.96 -34.77 -13.15
CA GLY A 69 -17.24 -35.81 -12.41
C GLY A 69 -16.03 -35.31 -11.60
N PHE A 70 -15.85 -34.00 -11.46
CA PHE A 70 -14.78 -33.46 -10.63
C PHE A 70 -15.12 -33.56 -9.13
N ASN A 71 -14.07 -33.69 -8.31
CA ASN A 71 -14.14 -33.43 -6.87
C ASN A 71 -13.98 -31.93 -6.66
N VAL A 72 -15.09 -31.24 -6.36
CA VAL A 72 -15.13 -29.78 -6.30
C VAL A 72 -15.09 -29.30 -4.86
N LEU A 73 -14.05 -28.55 -4.51
CA LEU A 73 -14.03 -27.76 -3.27
C LEU A 73 -14.57 -26.36 -3.60
N HIS A 74 -15.72 -26.03 -3.00
CA HIS A 74 -16.36 -24.71 -3.08
C HIS A 74 -16.63 -24.22 -1.66
N PRO A 75 -15.59 -23.75 -0.93
CA PRO A 75 -15.71 -23.35 0.46
C PRO A 75 -16.41 -22.01 0.61
N MET A 76 -16.90 -21.75 1.82
CA MET A 76 -17.39 -20.45 2.24
C MET A 76 -16.84 -20.15 3.64
N GLY A 77 -16.76 -18.89 3.98
CA GLY A 77 -16.29 -18.41 5.27
C GLY A 77 -16.77 -16.99 5.54
N PHE A 78 -16.18 -16.35 6.55
CA PHE A 78 -16.58 -15.02 7.01
C PHE A 78 -15.35 -14.21 7.41
N ASP A 79 -15.21 -13.03 6.83
CA ASP A 79 -14.25 -12.03 7.30
C ASP A 79 -14.88 -11.30 8.50
N ALA A 80 -14.59 -11.81 9.68
CA ALA A 80 -15.41 -11.60 10.86
C ALA A 80 -14.83 -10.56 11.84
N PHE A 81 -13.65 -10.01 11.56
CA PHE A 81 -13.09 -8.90 12.31
C PHE A 81 -13.45 -7.54 11.70
N GLY A 82 -13.12 -6.47 12.38
CA GLY A 82 -13.16 -5.11 11.85
C GLY A 82 -14.15 -4.16 12.50
N LEU A 83 -14.11 -2.92 12.05
CA LEU A 83 -14.83 -1.77 12.59
C LEU A 83 -16.36 -1.93 12.64
N PRO A 84 -17.03 -2.57 11.68
CA PRO A 84 -18.49 -2.67 11.70
C PRO A 84 -19.03 -3.38 12.94
N ALA A 85 -18.43 -4.51 13.33
CA ALA A 85 -18.85 -5.27 14.51
C ALA A 85 -18.56 -4.49 15.80
N GLU A 86 -17.43 -3.81 15.86
CA GLU A 86 -17.06 -2.94 16.98
C GLU A 86 -18.04 -1.78 17.18
N GLN A 87 -18.40 -1.09 16.10
CA GLN A 87 -19.36 0.02 16.15
C GLN A 87 -20.74 -0.44 16.59
N TYR A 88 -21.18 -1.59 16.12
CA TYR A 88 -22.45 -2.18 16.56
C TYR A 88 -22.40 -2.58 18.04
N ALA A 89 -21.29 -3.14 18.50
CA ALA A 89 -21.05 -3.45 19.91
C ALA A 89 -21.14 -2.19 20.80
N ILE A 90 -20.51 -1.09 20.40
CA ILE A 90 -20.57 0.18 21.11
C ILE A 90 -22.02 0.71 21.17
N GLN A 91 -22.77 0.61 20.07
CA GLN A 91 -24.16 1.08 20.01
C GLN A 91 -25.12 0.25 20.84
N THR A 92 -24.91 -1.05 20.93
CA THR A 92 -25.84 -1.99 21.58
C THR A 92 -25.42 -2.40 22.98
N GLY A 93 -24.16 -2.12 23.36
CA GLY A 93 -23.59 -2.58 24.63
C GLY A 93 -23.32 -4.08 24.68
N GLN A 94 -23.30 -4.78 23.53
CA GLN A 94 -23.04 -6.22 23.45
C GLN A 94 -21.60 -6.48 22.98
N PRO A 95 -20.96 -7.59 23.43
CA PRO A 95 -19.64 -7.97 22.90
C PRO A 95 -19.68 -8.19 21.39
N PRO A 96 -18.64 -7.73 20.64
CA PRO A 96 -18.59 -7.89 19.18
C PRO A 96 -18.61 -9.37 18.74
N ALA A 97 -18.04 -10.27 19.52
CA ALA A 97 -18.05 -11.71 19.26
C ALA A 97 -19.49 -12.27 19.14
N SER A 98 -20.33 -11.99 20.13
CA SER A 98 -21.72 -12.50 20.16
C SER A 98 -22.56 -11.99 18.99
N THR A 99 -22.38 -10.73 18.65
CA THR A 99 -23.06 -10.12 17.50
C THR A 99 -22.58 -10.70 16.18
N THR A 100 -21.28 -10.89 16.04
CA THR A 100 -20.67 -11.48 14.84
C THR A 100 -21.17 -12.89 14.62
N GLU A 101 -21.21 -13.72 15.66
CA GLU A 101 -21.73 -15.10 15.60
C GLU A 101 -23.21 -15.14 15.18
N ALA A 102 -24.05 -14.32 15.79
CA ALA A 102 -25.48 -14.23 15.42
C ALA A 102 -25.68 -13.79 13.95
N ASN A 103 -24.82 -12.91 13.45
CA ASN A 103 -24.83 -12.49 12.05
C ASN A 103 -24.38 -13.63 11.13
N ILE A 104 -23.29 -14.33 11.45
CA ILE A 104 -22.79 -15.49 10.70
C ILE A 104 -23.90 -16.53 10.56
N ASP A 105 -24.55 -16.91 11.65
CA ASP A 105 -25.67 -17.86 11.63
C ASP A 105 -26.79 -17.42 10.69
N ARG A 106 -27.09 -16.14 10.66
CA ARG A 106 -28.10 -15.58 9.77
C ARG A 106 -27.67 -15.64 8.32
N TYR A 107 -26.41 -15.31 8.01
CA TYR A 107 -25.85 -15.41 6.67
C TYR A 107 -25.88 -16.85 6.17
N ILE A 108 -25.46 -17.82 6.97
CA ILE A 108 -25.51 -19.25 6.64
C ILE A 108 -26.96 -19.66 6.30
N LYS A 109 -27.93 -19.27 7.13
CA LYS A 109 -29.36 -19.56 6.88
C LYS A 109 -29.84 -18.98 5.57
N GLN A 110 -29.45 -17.73 5.26
CA GLN A 110 -29.84 -17.06 4.00
C GLN A 110 -29.17 -17.70 2.77
N LEU A 111 -27.86 -17.98 2.82
CA LEU A 111 -27.14 -18.65 1.74
C LEU A 111 -27.69 -20.04 1.44
N ASN A 112 -28.00 -20.80 2.49
CA ASN A 112 -28.64 -22.10 2.36
C ASN A 112 -30.07 -22.01 1.79
N ARG A 113 -30.82 -20.95 2.14
CA ARG A 113 -32.18 -20.72 1.60
C ARG A 113 -32.17 -20.38 0.11
N ILE A 114 -31.12 -19.69 -0.38
CA ILE A 114 -30.90 -19.45 -1.81
C ILE A 114 -30.55 -20.77 -2.50
N GLY A 115 -29.97 -21.73 -1.76
CA GLY A 115 -29.66 -23.07 -2.26
C GLY A 115 -28.27 -23.20 -2.89
N PHE A 116 -27.33 -22.37 -2.50
CA PHE A 116 -25.93 -22.47 -2.97
C PHE A 116 -25.27 -23.80 -2.59
N SER A 117 -24.37 -24.27 -3.42
CA SER A 117 -23.67 -25.54 -3.27
C SER A 117 -22.31 -25.39 -2.57
N PHE A 118 -22.27 -24.57 -1.51
CA PHE A 118 -21.08 -24.44 -0.70
C PHE A 118 -20.77 -25.69 0.12
N ASP A 119 -19.48 -25.96 0.31
CA ASP A 119 -18.98 -26.95 1.23
C ASP A 119 -18.80 -26.32 2.62
N TRP A 120 -19.74 -26.62 3.51
CA TRP A 120 -19.75 -26.11 4.87
C TRP A 120 -18.94 -26.97 5.86
N ALA A 121 -18.24 -28.00 5.40
CA ALA A 121 -17.48 -28.88 6.28
C ALA A 121 -16.30 -28.20 7.00
N GLY A 122 -15.96 -27.00 6.58
CA GLY A 122 -14.91 -26.19 7.20
C GLY A 122 -15.19 -24.72 6.92
N ASP A 123 -16.28 -24.16 7.50
CA ASP A 123 -16.53 -22.73 7.39
C ASP A 123 -15.40 -21.98 8.12
N LEU A 124 -14.79 -21.05 7.40
CA LEU A 124 -13.69 -20.26 7.92
C LEU A 124 -14.24 -18.99 8.58
N ARG A 125 -13.82 -18.74 9.81
CA ARG A 125 -14.16 -17.53 10.57
C ARG A 125 -12.89 -16.86 11.02
N THR A 126 -12.55 -15.75 10.41
CA THR A 126 -11.27 -15.07 10.66
C THR A 126 -11.08 -14.59 12.09
N CYS A 127 -12.17 -14.46 12.86
CA CYS A 127 -12.15 -14.07 14.27
C CYS A 127 -11.93 -15.25 15.24
N GLU A 128 -11.87 -16.49 14.76
CA GLU A 128 -11.62 -17.63 15.63
C GLU A 128 -10.12 -17.78 15.93
N PRO A 129 -9.75 -18.07 17.20
CA PRO A 129 -8.35 -18.22 17.59
C PRO A 129 -7.59 -19.26 16.77
N ASP A 130 -8.23 -20.39 16.42
CA ASP A 130 -7.62 -21.44 15.60
C ASP A 130 -7.30 -20.98 14.17
N TYR A 131 -8.05 -19.99 13.64
CA TYR A 131 -7.78 -19.38 12.37
C TYR A 131 -6.70 -18.32 12.47
N TYR A 132 -6.87 -17.28 13.30
CA TYR A 132 -5.93 -16.17 13.35
C TYR A 132 -4.59 -16.52 14.00
N ARG A 133 -4.46 -17.65 14.67
CA ARG A 133 -3.20 -18.25 15.06
C ARG A 133 -2.20 -18.29 13.89
N TRP A 134 -2.69 -18.63 12.69
CA TRP A 134 -1.86 -18.69 11.50
C TRP A 134 -1.49 -17.31 10.96
N THR A 135 -2.36 -16.33 11.06
CA THR A 135 -2.04 -14.93 10.78
C THR A 135 -0.94 -14.44 11.71
N GLN A 136 -1.03 -14.76 13.00
CA GLN A 136 -0.01 -14.42 13.99
C GLN A 136 1.33 -15.10 13.68
N TRP A 137 1.31 -16.38 13.34
CA TRP A 137 2.51 -17.10 12.95
C TRP A 137 3.17 -16.48 11.70
N ILE A 138 2.41 -16.18 10.66
CA ILE A 138 2.92 -15.48 9.47
C ILE A 138 3.54 -14.13 9.86
N PHE A 139 2.92 -13.38 10.76
CA PHE A 139 3.46 -12.12 11.25
C PHE A 139 4.82 -12.31 11.93
N LEU A 140 4.97 -13.34 12.75
CA LEU A 140 6.25 -13.66 13.42
C LEU A 140 7.33 -14.03 12.39
N GLU A 141 7.01 -14.84 11.39
CA GLU A 141 7.93 -15.17 10.30
C GLU A 141 8.40 -13.91 9.54
N LEU A 142 7.49 -12.99 9.29
CA LEU A 142 7.83 -11.71 8.64
C LEU A 142 8.66 -10.81 9.57
N PHE A 143 8.37 -10.82 10.88
CA PHE A 143 9.14 -10.06 11.87
C PHE A 143 10.57 -10.60 12.00
N ASP A 144 10.77 -11.91 11.92
CA ASP A 144 12.10 -12.55 11.96
C ASP A 144 12.76 -12.66 10.57
N SER A 145 12.31 -11.89 9.59
CA SER A 145 12.85 -11.93 8.22
C SER A 145 13.24 -10.57 7.71
N TRP A 146 14.22 -10.56 6.80
CA TRP A 146 14.60 -9.43 5.95
C TRP A 146 14.68 -9.86 4.49
N TYR A 147 14.55 -8.93 3.52
CA TYR A 147 14.62 -9.27 2.11
C TYR A 147 16.02 -9.02 1.55
N ASN A 148 16.71 -10.10 1.19
CA ASN A 148 18.04 -10.05 0.58
C ASN A 148 17.89 -9.92 -0.95
N LEU A 149 18.30 -8.76 -1.50
CA LEU A 149 18.24 -8.49 -2.94
C LEU A 149 19.23 -9.34 -3.75
N SER A 150 20.32 -9.85 -3.12
CA SER A 150 21.28 -10.71 -3.80
C SER A 150 20.72 -12.10 -4.07
N SER A 151 19.96 -12.66 -3.14
CA SER A 151 19.30 -13.98 -3.30
C SER A 151 17.89 -13.86 -3.87
N GLY A 152 17.29 -12.67 -3.85
CA GLY A 152 15.91 -12.42 -4.26
C GLY A 152 14.88 -13.09 -3.33
N LYS A 153 15.21 -13.28 -2.04
CA LYS A 153 14.41 -14.02 -1.06
C LYS A 153 14.36 -13.32 0.29
N ALA A 154 13.33 -13.65 1.06
CA ALA A 154 13.33 -13.43 2.50
C ALA A 154 14.32 -14.40 3.16
N GLU A 155 15.12 -13.90 4.09
CA GLU A 155 16.08 -14.65 4.89
C GLU A 155 15.90 -14.33 6.38
N PRO A 156 16.25 -15.26 7.29
CA PRO A 156 16.15 -15.00 8.72
C PRO A 156 16.99 -13.79 9.15
N ILE A 157 16.52 -13.04 10.12
CA ILE A 157 17.23 -11.87 10.69
C ILE A 157 18.62 -12.27 11.24
N SER A 158 18.80 -13.51 11.68
CA SER A 158 20.10 -14.02 12.12
C SER A 158 21.17 -13.91 11.02
N SER A 159 20.84 -14.18 9.77
CA SER A 159 21.79 -14.03 8.64
C SER A 159 22.23 -12.59 8.43
N LEU A 160 21.33 -11.61 8.68
CA LEU A 160 21.67 -10.19 8.67
C LEU A 160 22.58 -9.82 9.84
N THR A 161 22.29 -10.31 11.04
CA THR A 161 23.13 -10.03 12.23
C THR A 161 24.53 -10.59 12.08
N ASP A 162 24.69 -11.77 11.48
CA ASP A 162 25.98 -12.37 11.15
C ASP A 162 26.77 -11.51 10.15
N HIS A 163 26.09 -11.02 9.10
CA HIS A 163 26.69 -10.10 8.13
C HIS A 163 27.14 -8.79 8.80
N LEU A 164 26.26 -8.16 9.60
CA LEU A 164 26.56 -6.91 10.30
C LEU A 164 27.72 -7.06 11.28
N SER A 165 27.83 -8.21 11.94
CA SER A 165 28.91 -8.52 12.90
C SER A 165 30.27 -8.64 12.24
N THR A 166 30.33 -9.04 10.97
CA THR A 166 31.58 -9.27 10.24
C THR A 166 31.96 -8.13 9.28
N GLN A 167 30.99 -7.55 8.59
CA GLN A 167 31.20 -6.59 7.50
C GLN A 167 30.51 -5.24 7.75
N GLY A 168 29.65 -5.16 8.76
CA GLY A 168 28.77 -3.99 8.92
C GLY A 168 27.73 -3.93 7.80
N SER A 169 27.32 -2.74 7.42
CA SER A 169 26.39 -2.53 6.31
C SER A 169 27.06 -2.38 4.93
N GLU A 170 28.39 -2.50 4.86
CA GLU A 170 29.11 -2.38 3.59
C GLU A 170 28.75 -3.55 2.66
N GLY A 171 28.45 -3.23 1.40
CA GLY A 171 28.05 -4.23 0.41
C GLY A 171 26.69 -4.89 0.62
N LEU A 172 25.96 -4.55 1.69
CA LEU A 172 24.65 -5.11 1.99
C LEU A 172 23.61 -4.67 0.94
N LYS A 173 23.01 -5.65 0.28
CA LYS A 173 21.94 -5.44 -0.70
C LYS A 173 20.60 -5.89 -0.09
N ALA A 174 19.94 -4.98 0.60
CA ALA A 174 18.66 -5.22 1.23
C ALA A 174 17.57 -4.32 0.67
N ASN A 175 16.33 -4.78 0.68
CA ASN A 175 15.21 -3.92 0.43
C ASN A 175 14.83 -3.20 1.74
N VAL A 176 14.90 -1.88 1.71
CA VAL A 176 14.57 -0.99 2.83
C VAL A 176 13.68 0.14 2.34
N THR A 177 12.96 0.80 3.23
CA THR A 177 12.07 1.92 2.86
C THR A 177 12.87 3.16 2.46
N ASP A 178 13.92 3.44 3.23
CA ASP A 178 14.83 4.58 3.03
C ASP A 178 16.23 4.08 2.63
N GLN A 179 17.21 4.96 2.71
CA GLN A 179 18.61 4.55 2.53
C GLN A 179 19.09 3.80 3.77
N ILE A 180 19.86 2.72 3.54
CA ILE A 180 20.54 1.99 4.62
C ILE A 180 21.48 2.96 5.34
N GLN A 181 21.27 3.10 6.64
CA GLN A 181 22.19 3.90 7.47
C GLN A 181 23.52 3.19 7.57
N PRO A 182 24.65 3.84 7.28
CA PRO A 182 25.96 3.22 7.40
C PRO A 182 26.22 2.73 8.83
N CYS A 183 26.70 1.49 8.95
CA CYS A 183 27.05 0.87 10.23
C CYS A 183 28.26 -0.03 10.02
N SER A 184 29.38 0.28 10.65
CA SER A 184 30.55 -0.63 10.65
C SER A 184 30.34 -1.82 11.59
N ALA A 185 31.09 -2.91 11.40
CA ALA A 185 31.03 -4.06 12.30
C ALA A 185 31.38 -3.68 13.76
N SER A 186 32.30 -2.72 13.97
CA SER A 186 32.64 -2.22 15.30
C SER A 186 31.51 -1.39 15.92
N GLN A 187 30.79 -0.61 15.14
CA GLN A 187 29.61 0.12 15.61
C GLN A 187 28.49 -0.86 15.97
N TRP A 188 28.25 -1.85 15.11
CA TRP A 188 27.27 -2.90 15.39
C TRP A 188 27.57 -3.64 16.71
N ALA A 189 28.83 -4.03 16.92
CA ALA A 189 29.25 -4.69 18.13
C ALA A 189 29.13 -3.80 19.41
N ALA A 190 29.12 -2.49 19.26
CA ALA A 190 28.96 -1.54 20.36
C ALA A 190 27.49 -1.21 20.68
N PHE A 191 26.55 -1.57 19.81
CA PHE A 191 25.13 -1.31 20.04
C PHE A 191 24.60 -2.09 21.24
N ASN A 192 23.87 -1.41 22.10
CA ASN A 192 23.03 -2.07 23.08
C ASN A 192 21.79 -2.71 22.41
N ARG A 193 21.05 -3.52 23.15
CA ARG A 193 19.88 -4.23 22.64
C ARG A 193 18.85 -3.33 21.96
N LYS A 194 18.59 -2.13 22.50
CA LYS A 194 17.64 -1.18 21.94
C LYS A 194 18.13 -0.57 20.62
N GLU A 195 19.42 -0.25 20.56
CA GLU A 195 20.05 0.29 19.34
C GLU A 195 20.12 -0.76 18.26
N SER A 196 20.49 -2.02 18.58
CA SER A 196 20.49 -3.12 17.63
C SER A 196 19.10 -3.35 17.04
N GLU A 197 18.07 -3.42 17.87
CA GLU A 197 16.71 -3.63 17.38
C GLU A 197 16.20 -2.44 16.56
N ALA A 198 16.48 -1.20 16.96
CA ALA A 198 16.14 -0.01 16.17
C ALA A 198 16.80 -0.03 14.79
N TYR A 199 18.04 -0.53 14.70
CA TYR A 199 18.74 -0.72 13.44
C TYR A 199 18.10 -1.82 12.58
N LEU A 200 17.77 -2.98 13.18
CA LEU A 200 17.14 -4.13 12.50
C LEU A 200 15.74 -3.80 11.97
N GLN A 201 14.99 -2.89 12.61
CA GLN A 201 13.69 -2.46 12.13
C GLN A 201 13.73 -1.86 10.70
N GLN A 202 14.88 -1.34 10.25
CA GLN A 202 15.05 -0.86 8.88
C GLN A 202 14.94 -1.98 7.84
N PHE A 203 15.19 -3.23 8.24
CA PHE A 203 15.30 -4.39 7.36
C PHE A 203 14.12 -5.36 7.49
N ARG A 204 13.55 -5.48 8.69
CA ARG A 204 12.46 -6.45 8.95
C ARG A 204 11.31 -6.32 7.95
N LEU A 205 10.73 -7.46 7.57
CA LEU A 205 9.55 -7.49 6.69
C LEU A 205 8.26 -7.09 7.41
N ALA A 206 8.14 -7.38 8.70
CA ALA A 206 7.16 -6.74 9.57
C ALA A 206 7.91 -5.76 10.49
N TYR A 207 7.65 -4.48 10.36
CA TYR A 207 8.40 -3.44 11.05
C TYR A 207 7.48 -2.35 11.61
N ARG A 208 7.98 -1.59 12.56
CA ARG A 208 7.26 -0.49 13.18
C ARG A 208 7.89 0.84 12.78
N SER A 209 7.10 1.69 12.20
CA SER A 209 7.51 3.04 11.81
C SER A 209 6.44 4.08 12.13
N GLU A 210 6.86 5.33 12.22
CA GLU A 210 5.93 6.44 12.26
C GLU A 210 5.39 6.68 10.85
N SER A 211 4.08 6.68 10.71
CA SER A 211 3.39 6.99 9.46
C SER A 211 2.24 7.94 9.71
N THR A 212 1.94 8.79 8.74
CA THR A 212 0.74 9.64 8.78
C THR A 212 -0.48 8.79 8.45
N VAL A 213 -1.44 8.74 9.39
CA VAL A 213 -2.64 7.93 9.29
C VAL A 213 -3.91 8.77 9.37
N ASN A 214 -5.00 8.24 8.81
CA ASN A 214 -6.34 8.83 8.91
C ASN A 214 -6.93 8.50 10.28
N TRP A 215 -6.72 9.36 11.26
CA TRP A 215 -7.26 9.17 12.60
C TRP A 215 -8.67 9.75 12.74
N CYS A 216 -9.61 8.96 13.18
CA CYS A 216 -10.95 9.43 13.54
C CYS A 216 -11.14 9.41 15.07
N PRO A 217 -11.08 10.56 15.75
CA PRO A 217 -11.21 10.62 17.22
C PRO A 217 -12.55 10.07 17.73
N LYS A 218 -13.63 10.27 16.98
CA LYS A 218 -14.96 9.81 17.37
C LYS A 218 -15.12 8.29 17.29
N LEU A 219 -14.46 7.66 16.34
CA LEU A 219 -14.44 6.19 16.19
C LEU A 219 -13.30 5.55 16.99
N GLY A 220 -12.32 6.36 17.46
CA GLY A 220 -11.18 5.87 18.24
C GLY A 220 -10.22 4.95 17.47
N THR A 221 -10.18 5.06 16.13
CA THR A 221 -9.39 4.15 15.28
C THR A 221 -8.78 4.85 14.07
N VAL A 222 -7.79 4.18 13.49
CA VAL A 222 -7.23 4.53 12.18
C VAL A 222 -8.14 3.96 11.09
N LEU A 223 -8.41 4.78 10.08
CA LEU A 223 -9.21 4.43 8.92
C LEU A 223 -8.32 4.22 7.69
N ALA A 224 -8.68 3.25 6.85
CA ALA A 224 -8.10 3.10 5.52
C ALA A 224 -8.53 4.28 4.63
N ASN A 225 -7.80 4.51 3.54
CA ASN A 225 -8.13 5.60 2.62
C ASN A 225 -9.54 5.47 2.03
N ASP A 226 -10.00 4.24 1.80
CA ASP A 226 -11.33 3.97 1.26
C ASP A 226 -12.46 4.18 2.29
N GLU A 227 -12.13 4.26 3.57
CA GLU A 227 -13.08 4.55 4.67
C GLU A 227 -13.23 6.07 4.93
N VAL A 228 -12.56 6.92 4.13
CA VAL A 228 -12.60 8.38 4.28
C VAL A 228 -13.14 9.02 3.00
N VAL A 229 -14.22 9.79 3.13
CA VAL A 229 -14.86 10.52 2.03
C VAL A 229 -15.01 11.99 2.42
N ASN A 230 -14.44 12.91 1.63
CA ASN A 230 -14.48 14.36 1.88
C ASN A 230 -14.01 14.73 3.30
N GLY A 231 -12.92 14.12 3.79
CA GLY A 231 -12.36 14.37 5.12
C GLY A 231 -13.21 13.84 6.29
N ARG A 232 -14.17 12.95 6.00
CA ARG A 232 -15.05 12.34 6.99
C ARG A 232 -15.05 10.83 6.87
N SER A 233 -15.28 10.16 7.98
CA SER A 233 -15.45 8.69 7.97
C SER A 233 -16.70 8.32 7.16
N GLU A 234 -16.61 7.32 6.30
CA GLU A 234 -17.76 6.76 5.58
C GLU A 234 -18.85 6.34 6.56
N ARG A 235 -18.45 5.73 7.66
CA ARG A 235 -19.36 5.37 8.75
C ARG A 235 -19.52 6.52 9.75
N GLY A 236 -20.72 7.02 9.90
CA GLY A 236 -21.10 8.04 10.88
C GLY A 236 -20.74 9.47 10.48
N GLY A 237 -20.04 9.71 9.36
CA GLY A 237 -19.75 11.05 8.85
C GLY A 237 -18.89 11.91 9.77
N PHE A 238 -18.05 11.30 10.63
CA PHE A 238 -17.24 12.00 11.61
C PHE A 238 -15.99 12.61 10.98
N PRO A 239 -15.52 13.77 11.47
CA PRO A 239 -14.26 14.37 11.01
C PRO A 239 -13.08 13.41 11.19
N VAL A 240 -12.23 13.34 10.17
CA VAL A 240 -10.99 12.58 10.14
C VAL A 240 -9.83 13.57 10.05
N MET A 241 -8.75 13.29 10.76
CA MET A 241 -7.53 14.11 10.73
C MET A 241 -6.32 13.27 10.40
N GLN A 242 -5.38 13.87 9.69
CA GLN A 242 -4.05 13.29 9.49
C GLN A 242 -3.25 13.38 10.79
N LYS A 243 -2.72 12.26 11.24
CA LYS A 243 -1.96 12.20 12.50
C LYS A 243 -0.75 11.27 12.34
N PRO A 244 0.46 11.72 12.72
CA PRO A 244 1.60 10.80 12.80
C PRO A 244 1.38 9.83 13.96
N MET A 245 1.52 8.53 13.66
CA MET A 245 1.40 7.45 14.64
C MET A 245 2.37 6.33 14.32
N LEU A 246 2.90 5.70 15.36
CA LEU A 246 3.66 4.47 15.23
C LEU A 246 2.74 3.34 14.82
N GLN A 247 3.02 2.72 13.66
CA GLN A 247 2.22 1.66 13.08
C GLN A 247 3.10 0.44 12.76
N TRP A 248 2.51 -0.74 12.89
CA TRP A 248 3.07 -1.94 12.27
C TRP A 248 2.76 -1.93 10.78
N SER A 249 3.80 -2.12 9.99
CA SER A 249 3.73 -2.19 8.53
C SER A 249 4.35 -3.47 8.02
N LEU A 250 3.83 -3.99 6.90
CA LEU A 250 4.39 -5.12 6.18
C LEU A 250 5.07 -4.61 4.91
N ARG A 251 6.34 -4.98 4.71
CA ARG A 251 7.19 -4.54 3.59
C ARG A 251 6.86 -5.28 2.29
N ILE A 252 5.63 -5.15 1.82
CA ILE A 252 5.19 -5.76 0.56
C ILE A 252 5.94 -5.18 -0.64
N SER A 253 6.43 -3.95 -0.55
CA SER A 253 7.25 -3.29 -1.58
C SER A 253 8.53 -4.08 -1.90
N ALA A 254 9.07 -4.87 -0.95
CA ALA A 254 10.20 -5.76 -1.18
C ALA A 254 9.94 -6.82 -2.27
N TYR A 255 8.68 -7.18 -2.47
CA TYR A 255 8.25 -8.18 -3.44
C TYR A 255 7.69 -7.57 -4.75
N ALA A 256 7.72 -6.25 -4.92
CA ALA A 256 7.08 -5.56 -6.04
C ALA A 256 7.52 -6.10 -7.41
N GLN A 257 8.84 -6.27 -7.64
CA GLN A 257 9.34 -6.85 -8.90
C GLN A 257 8.92 -8.30 -9.06
N ARG A 258 9.03 -9.10 -8.01
CA ARG A 258 8.64 -10.52 -8.03
C ARG A 258 7.14 -10.72 -8.31
N LEU A 259 6.29 -9.85 -7.76
CA LEU A 259 4.85 -9.85 -8.04
C LEU A 259 4.59 -9.51 -9.51
N LEU A 260 5.32 -8.53 -10.06
CA LEU A 260 5.21 -8.11 -11.45
C LEU A 260 5.64 -9.25 -12.41
N ASP A 261 6.81 -9.85 -12.16
CA ASP A 261 7.35 -10.96 -12.97
C ASP A 261 6.43 -12.19 -12.91
N GLY A 262 5.83 -12.45 -11.75
CA GLY A 262 4.91 -13.57 -11.53
C GLY A 262 3.63 -13.50 -12.36
N LEU A 263 3.22 -12.31 -12.82
CA LEU A 263 2.03 -12.17 -13.67
C LEU A 263 2.17 -12.86 -15.04
N GLU A 264 3.40 -12.99 -15.54
CA GLU A 264 3.63 -13.61 -16.87
C GLU A 264 3.23 -15.08 -16.91
N GLY A 265 3.45 -15.80 -15.81
CA GLY A 265 3.12 -17.23 -15.69
C GLY A 265 1.64 -17.54 -15.42
N LEU A 266 0.79 -16.53 -15.21
CA LEU A 266 -0.61 -16.74 -14.86
C LEU A 266 -1.50 -16.87 -16.11
N ASP A 267 -2.44 -17.82 -16.09
CA ASP A 267 -3.51 -17.94 -17.08
C ASP A 267 -4.68 -16.99 -16.76
N TRP A 268 -4.36 -15.69 -16.74
CA TRP A 268 -5.33 -14.61 -16.48
C TRP A 268 -5.59 -13.78 -17.73
N SER A 269 -6.76 -13.15 -17.80
CA SER A 269 -7.06 -12.22 -18.89
C SER A 269 -6.07 -11.05 -18.90
N HIS A 270 -5.81 -10.50 -20.10
CA HIS A 270 -4.94 -9.34 -20.27
C HIS A 270 -5.38 -8.17 -19.39
N SER A 271 -6.68 -7.89 -19.32
CA SER A 271 -7.23 -6.79 -18.52
C SER A 271 -6.88 -6.92 -17.03
N ILE A 272 -6.98 -8.13 -16.45
CA ILE A 272 -6.61 -8.36 -15.05
C ILE A 272 -5.11 -8.15 -14.84
N LYS A 273 -4.27 -8.70 -15.73
CA LYS A 273 -2.81 -8.52 -15.65
C LYS A 273 -2.43 -7.04 -15.73
N GLU A 274 -3.03 -6.27 -16.65
CA GLU A 274 -2.78 -4.83 -16.75
C GLU A 274 -3.22 -4.07 -15.48
N THR A 275 -4.36 -4.41 -14.91
CA THR A 275 -4.81 -3.82 -13.64
C THR A 275 -3.79 -4.06 -12.53
N GLN A 276 -3.23 -5.29 -12.43
CA GLN A 276 -2.19 -5.61 -11.46
C GLN A 276 -0.88 -4.86 -11.75
N ARG A 277 -0.45 -4.79 -13.02
CA ARG A 277 0.74 -4.01 -13.43
C ARG A 277 0.61 -2.54 -13.05
N HIS A 278 -0.56 -1.95 -13.32
CA HIS A 278 -0.84 -0.56 -12.94
C HIS A 278 -0.85 -0.35 -11.43
N TRP A 279 -1.35 -1.31 -10.66
CA TRP A 279 -1.35 -1.26 -9.21
C TRP A 279 0.07 -1.32 -8.65
N ILE A 280 0.89 -2.24 -9.13
CA ILE A 280 2.31 -2.34 -8.76
C ILE A 280 3.07 -1.10 -9.22
N GLY A 281 2.83 -0.63 -10.44
CA GLY A 281 3.27 0.65 -10.98
C GLY A 281 4.78 0.81 -11.01
N ARG A 282 5.49 -0.11 -11.69
CA ARG A 282 6.94 0.00 -11.91
C ARG A 282 7.25 1.19 -12.80
N SER A 283 8.14 2.04 -12.36
CA SER A 283 8.72 3.15 -13.16
C SER A 283 10.23 3.12 -13.06
N GLU A 284 10.89 3.42 -14.18
CA GLU A 284 12.33 3.55 -14.28
C GLU A 284 12.69 4.98 -14.65
N GLY A 285 13.70 5.53 -14.02
CA GLY A 285 14.11 6.91 -14.23
C GLY A 285 15.41 7.25 -13.51
N ALA A 286 15.61 8.52 -13.28
CA ALA A 286 16.75 9.05 -12.54
C ALA A 286 16.31 9.63 -11.18
N SER A 287 17.05 9.27 -10.13
CA SER A 287 17.06 10.01 -8.87
C SER A 287 18.17 11.04 -8.93
N MET A 288 17.90 12.29 -8.58
CA MET A 288 18.94 13.33 -8.59
C MET A 288 18.69 14.41 -7.54
N GLY A 289 19.77 15.10 -7.12
CA GLY A 289 19.73 16.20 -6.17
C GLY A 289 19.86 17.56 -6.85
N PHE A 290 19.04 18.52 -6.42
CA PHE A 290 19.19 19.94 -6.75
C PHE A 290 19.69 20.69 -5.52
N ASP A 291 20.78 21.44 -5.67
CA ASP A 291 21.26 22.31 -4.60
C ASP A 291 20.21 23.39 -4.31
N ILE A 292 20.07 23.78 -3.05
CA ILE A 292 19.12 24.82 -2.62
C ILE A 292 19.92 26.06 -2.23
N GLU A 293 19.54 27.21 -2.78
CA GLU A 293 20.24 28.47 -2.51
C GLU A 293 20.23 28.80 -1.01
N GLY A 294 21.43 28.96 -0.41
CA GLY A 294 21.58 29.29 0.99
C GLY A 294 21.27 28.19 2.01
N HIS A 295 21.10 26.95 1.54
CA HIS A 295 20.84 25.79 2.40
C HIS A 295 21.89 24.70 2.16
N PRO A 296 22.30 23.94 3.20
CA PRO A 296 23.25 22.83 3.05
C PRO A 296 22.62 21.58 2.46
N GLU A 297 21.30 21.43 2.54
CA GLU A 297 20.56 20.27 2.05
C GLU A 297 20.35 20.37 0.54
N GLN A 298 20.23 19.21 -0.11
CA GLN A 298 19.79 19.09 -1.49
C GLN A 298 18.33 18.67 -1.56
N LEU A 299 17.63 19.16 -2.56
CA LEU A 299 16.30 18.69 -2.90
C LEU A 299 16.41 17.46 -3.80
N ALA A 300 16.19 16.28 -3.22
CA ALA A 300 16.18 15.03 -3.97
C ALA A 300 14.88 14.89 -4.75
N ILE A 301 14.96 14.54 -6.04
CA ILE A 301 13.81 14.22 -6.90
C ILE A 301 13.98 12.86 -7.57
N PHE A 302 12.85 12.32 -8.01
CA PHE A 302 12.82 11.20 -8.96
C PHE A 302 12.03 11.62 -10.19
N THR A 303 12.60 11.37 -11.38
CA THR A 303 11.91 11.64 -12.64
C THR A 303 12.00 10.45 -13.59
N THR A 304 10.89 10.15 -14.25
CA THR A 304 10.85 9.18 -15.35
C THR A 304 11.22 9.80 -16.70
N ARG A 305 11.37 11.13 -16.75
CA ARG A 305 11.67 11.90 -17.94
C ARG A 305 12.94 12.76 -17.73
N PRO A 306 14.12 12.14 -17.52
CA PRO A 306 15.37 12.88 -17.37
C PRO A 306 15.77 13.65 -18.65
N ASP A 307 15.26 13.26 -19.80
CA ASP A 307 15.40 14.00 -21.07
C ASP A 307 14.86 15.43 -20.98
N THR A 308 13.79 15.68 -20.22
CA THR A 308 13.17 17.00 -20.08
C THR A 308 13.86 17.93 -19.07
N LEU A 309 15.00 17.56 -18.54
CA LEU A 309 15.70 18.27 -17.47
C LEU A 309 15.92 19.77 -17.79
N PHE A 310 16.26 20.10 -19.03
CA PHE A 310 16.46 21.51 -19.46
C PHE A 310 15.14 22.29 -19.61
N GLY A 311 13.99 21.61 -19.60
CA GLY A 311 12.64 22.20 -19.60
C GLY A 311 12.12 22.55 -18.20
N VAL A 312 12.89 22.26 -17.16
CA VAL A 312 12.49 22.57 -15.78
C VAL A 312 12.38 24.07 -15.57
N SER A 313 11.25 24.52 -15.05
CA SER A 313 11.02 25.94 -14.77
C SER A 313 10.77 26.25 -13.30
N PHE A 314 10.37 25.27 -12.51
CA PHE A 314 10.18 25.38 -11.06
C PHE A 314 10.26 24.01 -10.41
N MET A 315 10.35 24.00 -9.08
CA MET A 315 10.31 22.79 -8.27
C MET A 315 9.04 22.79 -7.45
N VAL A 316 8.46 21.61 -7.21
CA VAL A 316 7.25 21.50 -6.37
C VAL A 316 7.45 20.42 -5.31
N LEU A 317 7.13 20.78 -4.07
CA LEU A 317 7.13 19.86 -2.93
C LEU A 317 5.70 19.55 -2.50
N ALA A 318 5.51 18.35 -1.97
CA ALA A 318 4.30 18.03 -1.21
C ALA A 318 4.17 18.97 0.00
N PRO A 319 2.98 19.43 0.38
CA PRO A 319 2.78 20.30 1.56
C PRO A 319 3.35 19.71 2.85
N GLU A 320 3.42 18.39 2.96
CA GLU A 320 3.91 17.62 4.12
C GLU A 320 5.43 17.36 4.08
N HIS A 321 6.13 17.79 3.03
CA HIS A 321 7.56 17.51 2.87
C HIS A 321 8.38 18.15 3.99
N SER A 322 9.34 17.42 4.54
CA SER A 322 10.13 17.84 5.73
C SER A 322 10.86 19.17 5.55
N LEU A 323 11.31 19.47 4.35
CA LEU A 323 12.03 20.71 4.04
C LEU A 323 11.12 21.95 3.91
N VAL A 324 9.81 21.81 3.79
CA VAL A 324 8.91 22.98 3.59
C VAL A 324 9.08 24.00 4.67
N LYS A 325 9.15 23.57 5.93
CA LYS A 325 9.27 24.48 7.09
C LYS A 325 10.60 25.25 7.07
N SER A 326 11.71 24.63 6.73
CA SER A 326 13.04 25.28 6.69
C SER A 326 13.22 26.17 5.47
N LEU A 327 12.60 25.82 4.34
CA LEU A 327 12.67 26.59 3.10
C LEU A 327 11.73 27.79 3.06
N THR A 328 10.70 27.81 3.89
CA THR A 328 9.72 28.91 3.87
C THR A 328 10.29 30.18 4.47
N THR A 329 10.44 31.22 3.64
CA THR A 329 10.91 32.55 4.07
C THR A 329 9.90 33.22 5.02
N ALA A 330 10.37 34.22 5.77
CA ALA A 330 9.50 34.96 6.68
C ALA A 330 8.33 35.66 5.95
N ALA A 331 8.56 36.13 4.73
CA ALA A 331 7.55 36.81 3.91
C ALA A 331 6.42 35.86 3.47
N GLU A 332 6.74 34.61 3.15
CA GLU A 332 5.77 33.63 2.62
C GLU A 332 5.14 32.74 3.71
N ARG A 333 5.59 32.88 4.95
CA ARG A 333 5.19 31.97 6.04
C ARG A 333 3.69 31.88 6.24
N SER A 334 2.97 32.99 6.21
CA SER A 334 1.51 32.99 6.42
C SER A 334 0.78 32.26 5.27
N THR A 335 1.20 32.50 4.04
CA THR A 335 0.63 31.88 2.83
C THR A 335 0.84 30.37 2.85
N VAL A 336 2.07 29.94 3.12
CA VAL A 336 2.46 28.53 3.17
C VAL A 336 1.73 27.77 4.28
N VAL A 337 1.68 28.34 5.51
CA VAL A 337 0.97 27.71 6.64
C VAL A 337 -0.52 27.53 6.35
N ASN A 338 -1.17 28.57 5.81
CA ASN A 338 -2.57 28.48 5.43
C ASN A 338 -2.82 27.43 4.34
N TYR A 339 -1.91 27.33 3.37
CA TYR A 339 -2.00 26.33 2.32
C TYR A 339 -1.86 24.90 2.86
N ILE A 340 -0.89 24.67 3.75
CA ILE A 340 -0.69 23.36 4.42
C ILE A 340 -1.95 22.95 5.17
N ASP A 341 -2.57 23.88 5.94
CA ASP A 341 -3.81 23.60 6.66
C ASP A 341 -4.97 23.22 5.72
N GLN A 342 -5.09 23.87 4.57
CA GLN A 342 -6.09 23.53 3.55
C GLN A 342 -5.82 22.15 2.91
N ALA A 343 -4.58 21.91 2.51
CA ALA A 343 -4.17 20.66 1.88
C ALA A 343 -4.33 19.43 2.81
N SER A 344 -4.07 19.61 4.12
CA SER A 344 -4.20 18.55 5.13
C SER A 344 -5.63 18.04 5.34
N LYS A 345 -6.63 18.81 4.89
CA LYS A 345 -8.06 18.43 4.98
C LYS A 345 -8.49 17.52 3.83
N ARG A 346 -7.64 17.33 2.80
CA ARG A 346 -7.90 16.49 1.63
C ARG A 346 -7.09 15.20 1.72
N SER A 347 -7.74 14.08 1.46
CA SER A 347 -7.05 12.78 1.36
C SER A 347 -6.17 12.72 0.11
N GLU A 348 -5.13 11.90 0.12
CA GLU A 348 -4.30 11.67 -1.08
C GLU A 348 -5.12 11.22 -2.29
N ARG A 349 -6.15 10.39 -2.07
CA ARG A 349 -7.06 9.94 -3.14
C ARG A 349 -7.83 11.09 -3.76
N GLU A 350 -8.38 11.99 -2.95
CA GLU A 350 -9.07 13.20 -3.44
C GLU A 350 -8.12 14.10 -4.22
N ARG A 351 -6.89 14.25 -3.75
CA ARG A 351 -5.83 15.03 -4.42
C ARG A 351 -5.45 14.41 -5.77
N MET A 352 -5.39 13.07 -5.86
CA MET A 352 -5.11 12.36 -7.13
C MET A 352 -6.26 12.44 -8.13
N MET A 353 -7.50 12.51 -7.68
CA MET A 353 -8.69 12.56 -8.55
C MET A 353 -9.04 13.96 -9.04
N ASP A 354 -8.56 14.99 -8.34
CA ASP A 354 -8.86 16.38 -8.67
C ASP A 354 -7.85 16.95 -9.69
N ASN A 355 -8.13 16.73 -10.95
CA ASN A 355 -7.34 17.30 -12.05
C ASN A 355 -7.82 18.70 -12.49
N LYS A 356 -8.80 19.29 -11.78
CA LYS A 356 -9.46 20.54 -12.22
C LYS A 356 -9.07 21.77 -11.40
N SER A 357 -8.65 21.61 -10.16
CA SER A 357 -8.27 22.73 -9.29
C SER A 357 -6.76 22.89 -9.26
N VAL A 358 -6.26 24.06 -9.66
CA VAL A 358 -4.85 24.42 -9.55
C VAL A 358 -4.66 25.24 -8.30
N SER A 359 -3.82 24.75 -7.39
CA SER A 359 -3.51 25.43 -6.13
C SER A 359 -2.05 25.24 -5.72
N GLY A 360 -1.49 26.18 -4.99
CA GLY A 360 -0.11 26.10 -4.50
C GLY A 360 0.31 27.37 -3.77
N ALA A 361 1.46 27.31 -3.12
CA ALA A 361 2.07 28.45 -2.46
C ALA A 361 3.58 28.49 -2.75
N PHE A 362 4.11 29.68 -2.99
CA PHE A 362 5.54 29.90 -3.14
C PHE A 362 6.22 29.89 -1.77
N THR A 363 7.37 29.20 -1.66
CA THR A 363 8.10 29.13 -0.38
C THR A 363 9.01 30.32 -0.14
N GLY A 364 9.34 31.09 -1.18
CA GLY A 364 10.34 32.14 -1.16
C GLY A 364 11.77 31.65 -1.40
N ALA A 365 11.98 30.35 -1.50
CA ALA A 365 13.29 29.72 -1.75
C ALA A 365 13.47 29.29 -3.20
N TYR A 366 14.71 29.05 -3.57
CA TYR A 366 15.10 28.64 -4.93
C TYR A 366 16.02 27.41 -4.92
N ALA A 367 15.77 26.49 -5.82
CA ALA A 367 16.72 25.43 -6.18
C ALA A 367 17.64 25.91 -7.30
N ILE A 368 18.81 25.31 -7.41
CA ILE A 368 19.79 25.61 -8.46
C ILE A 368 19.79 24.47 -9.49
N HIS A 369 19.48 24.81 -10.72
CA HIS A 369 19.52 23.82 -11.80
C HIS A 369 20.93 23.22 -11.92
N PRO A 370 21.08 21.88 -11.93
CA PRO A 370 22.40 21.24 -11.83
C PRO A 370 23.36 21.58 -12.99
N PHE A 371 22.83 21.81 -14.19
CA PHE A 371 23.64 22.10 -15.38
C PHE A 371 23.66 23.59 -15.74
N THR A 372 22.52 24.24 -15.90
CA THR A 372 22.46 25.68 -16.34
C THR A 372 22.79 26.67 -15.21
N LYS A 373 22.77 26.25 -13.95
CA LYS A 373 22.95 27.08 -12.75
C LYS A 373 21.86 28.15 -12.54
N GLU A 374 20.78 28.08 -13.29
CA GLU A 374 19.63 28.97 -13.11
C GLU A 374 18.92 28.68 -11.78
N LYS A 375 18.30 29.72 -11.22
CA LYS A 375 17.46 29.62 -10.04
C LYS A 375 16.06 29.19 -10.42
N LEU A 376 15.57 28.13 -9.80
CA LEU A 376 14.25 27.55 -9.98
C LEU A 376 13.42 27.81 -8.72
N PRO A 377 12.30 28.53 -8.78
CA PRO A 377 11.49 28.80 -7.60
C PRO A 377 10.90 27.50 -7.04
N ILE A 378 10.89 27.38 -5.70
CA ILE A 378 10.36 26.21 -4.99
C ILE A 378 8.95 26.53 -4.50
N TRP A 379 7.99 25.76 -4.97
CA TRP A 379 6.58 25.85 -4.61
C TRP A 379 6.15 24.64 -3.76
N ILE A 380 5.03 24.75 -3.08
CA ILE A 380 4.29 23.61 -2.54
C ILE A 380 2.96 23.49 -3.24
N SER A 381 2.54 22.26 -3.52
CA SER A 381 1.23 21.99 -4.12
C SER A 381 0.73 20.61 -3.75
N ASP A 382 -0.58 20.47 -3.64
CA ASP A 382 -1.26 19.25 -3.25
C ASP A 382 -1.35 18.20 -4.37
N TYR A 383 -0.98 18.54 -5.61
CA TYR A 383 -0.85 17.53 -6.68
C TYR A 383 0.44 16.69 -6.57
N VAL A 384 1.40 17.11 -5.71
CA VAL A 384 2.58 16.33 -5.35
C VAL A 384 2.30 15.59 -4.05
N LEU A 385 2.59 14.29 -4.02
CA LEU A 385 2.32 13.42 -2.87
C LEU A 385 3.62 13.13 -2.12
N ALA A 386 3.63 13.34 -0.81
CA ALA A 386 4.78 13.02 0.05
C ALA A 386 5.11 11.52 0.05
N SER A 387 4.12 10.71 -0.22
CA SER A 387 4.18 9.25 -0.24
C SER A 387 4.70 8.66 -1.57
N TYR A 388 4.93 9.48 -2.62
CA TYR A 388 5.47 9.03 -3.90
C TYR A 388 6.81 9.69 -4.21
N GLY A 389 7.81 8.88 -4.52
CA GLY A 389 9.17 9.35 -4.79
C GLY A 389 9.83 9.94 -3.55
N SER A 390 10.33 11.14 -3.69
CA SER A 390 10.92 11.94 -2.60
C SER A 390 9.93 12.94 -2.00
N GLY A 391 8.69 13.00 -2.49
CA GLY A 391 7.75 14.07 -2.13
C GLY A 391 8.10 15.41 -2.79
N ALA A 392 9.00 15.42 -3.76
CA ALA A 392 9.41 16.58 -4.55
C ALA A 392 9.54 16.21 -6.04
N ILE A 393 9.19 17.14 -6.91
CA ILE A 393 9.31 16.98 -8.35
C ILE A 393 10.02 18.18 -9.00
N MET A 394 10.67 17.95 -10.10
CA MET A 394 11.02 18.99 -11.08
C MET A 394 9.81 19.17 -12.01
N ALA A 395 9.33 20.39 -12.17
CA ALA A 395 8.19 20.69 -13.02
C ALA A 395 8.61 21.08 -14.44
N VAL A 396 8.00 20.40 -15.41
CA VAL A 396 8.32 20.53 -16.85
C VAL A 396 7.07 20.89 -17.66
N PRO A 397 6.59 22.11 -17.56
CA PRO A 397 5.25 22.51 -18.02
C PRO A 397 5.00 22.35 -19.52
N ALA A 398 6.03 22.25 -20.36
CA ALA A 398 5.83 21.94 -21.77
C ALA A 398 5.57 20.44 -22.04
N HIS A 399 5.79 19.56 -21.05
CA HIS A 399 5.79 18.11 -21.21
C HIS A 399 4.94 17.36 -20.17
N ASP A 400 4.30 18.06 -19.22
CA ASP A 400 3.35 17.52 -18.25
C ASP A 400 2.14 18.43 -18.11
N GLU A 401 0.93 17.89 -18.24
CA GLU A 401 -0.32 18.66 -18.24
C GLU A 401 -0.60 19.36 -16.91
N ARG A 402 -0.23 18.74 -15.78
CA ARG A 402 -0.44 19.33 -14.45
C ARG A 402 0.53 20.48 -14.21
N ASP A 403 1.79 20.28 -14.60
CA ASP A 403 2.80 21.34 -14.54
C ASP A 403 2.44 22.50 -15.47
N HIS A 404 1.88 22.19 -16.65
CA HIS A 404 1.39 23.21 -17.60
C HIS A 404 0.26 24.04 -17.02
N ALA A 405 -0.73 23.38 -16.41
CA ALA A 405 -1.84 24.08 -15.77
C ALA A 405 -1.35 24.98 -14.62
N PHE A 406 -0.42 24.45 -13.79
CA PHE A 406 0.20 25.17 -12.69
C PHE A 406 0.99 26.39 -13.18
N ALA A 407 1.89 26.20 -14.16
CA ALA A 407 2.68 27.26 -14.73
C ALA A 407 1.82 28.36 -15.38
N SER A 408 0.76 27.97 -16.08
CA SER A 408 -0.19 28.92 -16.68
C SER A 408 -0.91 29.75 -15.65
N PHE A 409 -1.37 29.11 -14.54
CA PHE A 409 -2.09 29.78 -13.46
C PHE A 409 -1.20 30.79 -12.70
N PHE A 410 0.01 30.36 -12.34
CA PHE A 410 0.97 31.18 -11.60
C PHE A 410 1.89 32.04 -12.48
N LYS A 411 1.69 32.01 -13.80
CA LYS A 411 2.47 32.75 -14.81
C LYS A 411 3.96 32.44 -14.75
N LEU A 412 4.30 31.17 -14.58
CA LEU A 412 5.67 30.67 -14.59
C LEU A 412 6.12 30.35 -16.03
N PRO A 413 7.44 30.34 -16.32
CA PRO A 413 7.95 30.04 -17.63
C PRO A 413 7.53 28.62 -18.12
N ILE A 414 7.23 28.50 -19.42
CA ILE A 414 6.99 27.23 -20.10
C ILE A 414 8.07 27.09 -21.18
N ARG A 415 8.95 26.09 -21.01
CA ARG A 415 10.14 25.87 -21.88
C ARG A 415 9.96 24.61 -22.68
N GLN A 416 9.87 24.72 -24.01
CA GLN A 416 9.80 23.60 -24.93
C GLN A 416 11.20 23.07 -25.19
N VAL A 417 11.43 21.78 -24.90
CA VAL A 417 12.74 21.11 -25.09
C VAL A 417 12.64 19.86 -25.96
N VAL A 418 11.47 19.54 -26.47
CA VAL A 418 11.26 18.52 -27.51
C VAL A 418 10.54 19.18 -28.67
N ASP A 419 11.14 19.11 -29.85
CA ASP A 419 10.50 19.56 -31.06
C ASP A 419 9.24 18.70 -31.34
N PRO A 420 8.05 19.27 -31.42
CA PRO A 420 6.81 18.49 -31.56
C PRO A 420 6.68 17.80 -32.92
N ASP A 421 7.31 18.33 -33.97
CA ASP A 421 7.22 17.79 -35.32
C ASP A 421 8.27 16.70 -35.57
N LEU A 422 9.49 16.88 -35.07
CA LEU A 422 10.61 15.98 -35.29
C LEU A 422 10.84 14.98 -34.15
N SER A 423 10.23 15.19 -32.98
CA SER A 423 10.45 14.37 -31.76
C SER A 423 11.90 14.27 -31.34
N ILE A 424 12.68 15.33 -31.54
CA ILE A 424 14.07 15.45 -31.13
C ILE A 424 14.24 16.53 -30.06
N MET A 425 15.33 16.45 -29.32
CA MET A 425 15.66 17.42 -28.27
C MET A 425 16.14 18.73 -28.87
N VAL A 426 15.64 19.85 -28.33
CA VAL A 426 16.01 21.23 -28.67
C VAL A 426 16.25 22.01 -27.37
N GLU A 427 17.04 23.06 -27.41
CA GLU A 427 17.37 23.93 -26.27
C GLU A 427 17.82 23.15 -25.00
N SER A 428 18.48 22.00 -25.20
CA SER A 428 18.79 21.02 -24.17
C SER A 428 20.27 20.70 -24.06
N ASP A 429 21.17 21.65 -24.39
CA ASP A 429 22.63 21.54 -24.30
C ASP A 429 23.13 20.22 -24.95
N PHE A 430 23.76 19.33 -24.17
CA PHE A 430 24.33 18.06 -24.65
C PHE A 430 23.29 17.05 -25.17
N LEU A 431 21.99 17.30 -24.99
CA LEU A 431 20.88 16.45 -25.48
C LEU A 431 20.39 16.92 -26.89
N ASN A 432 20.77 18.11 -27.36
CA ASN A 432 20.27 18.66 -28.61
C ASN A 432 20.47 17.71 -29.79
N GLY A 433 19.40 17.53 -30.58
CA GLY A 433 19.38 16.68 -31.77
C GLY A 433 19.22 15.18 -31.50
N LEU A 434 19.23 14.73 -30.25
CA LEU A 434 18.94 13.35 -29.90
C LEU A 434 17.44 13.06 -29.97
N THR A 435 17.08 11.81 -30.26
CA THR A 435 15.73 11.32 -30.05
C THR A 435 15.39 11.33 -28.54
N VAL A 436 14.12 11.35 -28.17
CA VAL A 436 13.70 11.30 -26.77
C VAL A 436 14.29 10.06 -26.06
N GLU A 437 14.32 8.90 -26.74
CA GLU A 437 14.87 7.66 -26.15
C GLU A 437 16.39 7.76 -25.90
N ASP A 438 17.15 8.28 -26.86
CA ASP A 438 18.60 8.45 -26.70
C ASP A 438 18.93 9.54 -25.69
N ALA A 439 18.14 10.62 -25.66
CA ALA A 439 18.25 11.68 -24.66
C ALA A 439 18.02 11.17 -23.23
N MET A 440 17.04 10.29 -23.01
CA MET A 440 16.82 9.66 -21.71
C MET A 440 18.05 8.88 -21.24
N LYS A 441 18.67 8.08 -22.14
CA LYS A 441 19.89 7.33 -21.82
C LYS A 441 21.07 8.29 -21.53
N ALA A 442 21.29 9.27 -22.43
CA ALA A 442 22.38 10.24 -22.30
C ALA A 442 22.25 11.10 -21.03
N ALA A 443 21.02 11.51 -20.67
CA ALA A 443 20.76 12.25 -19.44
C ALA A 443 21.08 11.42 -18.20
N MET A 444 20.61 10.17 -18.13
CA MET A 444 20.92 9.26 -17.02
C MET A 444 22.41 8.99 -16.87
N ASP A 445 23.12 8.73 -17.98
CA ASP A 445 24.55 8.48 -17.97
C ASP A 445 25.34 9.73 -17.52
N ARG A 446 24.90 10.92 -17.94
CA ARG A 446 25.49 12.17 -17.52
C ARG A 446 25.24 12.48 -16.03
N ILE A 447 24.04 12.26 -15.53
CA ILE A 447 23.70 12.43 -14.11
C ILE A 447 24.58 11.53 -13.23
N ALA A 448 24.75 10.26 -13.61
CA ALA A 448 25.61 9.31 -12.90
C ALA A 448 27.08 9.68 -12.97
N LYS A 449 27.58 10.04 -14.16
CA LYS A 449 29.00 10.47 -14.38
C LYS A 449 29.37 11.69 -13.55
N ASP A 450 28.47 12.66 -13.45
CA ASP A 450 28.69 13.89 -12.70
C ASP A 450 28.39 13.72 -11.19
N GLN A 451 28.12 12.49 -10.72
CA GLN A 451 27.78 12.14 -9.33
C GLN A 451 26.63 12.96 -8.75
N ARG A 452 25.65 13.30 -9.58
CA ARG A 452 24.48 14.08 -9.20
C ARG A 452 23.25 13.23 -8.90
N GLY A 453 23.35 11.93 -9.13
CA GLY A 453 22.28 10.97 -8.90
C GLY A 453 22.53 9.64 -9.62
N ASP A 454 21.54 8.77 -9.57
CA ASP A 454 21.63 7.41 -10.08
C ASP A 454 20.36 7.00 -10.85
N ARG A 455 20.53 6.01 -11.76
CA ARG A 455 19.37 5.29 -12.31
C ARG A 455 18.65 4.56 -11.21
N LYS A 456 17.34 4.73 -11.11
CA LYS A 456 16.51 4.14 -10.06
C LYS A 456 15.23 3.56 -10.63
N VAL A 457 14.84 2.38 -10.12
CA VAL A 457 13.51 1.81 -10.31
C VAL A 457 12.69 2.12 -9.09
N GLN A 458 11.48 2.60 -9.30
CA GLN A 458 10.51 2.84 -8.23
C GLN A 458 9.20 2.10 -8.52
N TYR A 459 8.43 1.84 -7.47
CA TYR A 459 7.12 1.22 -7.56
C TYR A 459 6.09 2.12 -6.90
N ARG A 460 4.88 2.12 -7.44
CA ARG A 460 3.73 2.77 -6.80
C ARG A 460 3.25 1.98 -5.60
N LEU A 461 3.42 0.65 -5.64
CA LEU A 461 3.12 -0.26 -4.53
C LEU A 461 3.85 0.20 -3.26
N ARG A 462 3.13 0.27 -2.16
CA ARG A 462 3.64 0.71 -0.86
C ARG A 462 3.48 -0.35 0.18
N ASP A 463 4.26 -0.22 1.25
CA ASP A 463 4.13 -1.09 2.41
C ASP A 463 2.74 -0.98 3.02
N ALA A 464 2.21 -2.12 3.42
CA ALA A 464 0.87 -2.19 3.98
C ALA A 464 0.87 -1.82 5.45
N VAL A 465 0.08 -0.83 5.85
CA VAL A 465 -0.18 -0.57 7.27
C VAL A 465 -1.02 -1.73 7.82
N PHE A 466 -0.41 -2.56 8.63
CA PHE A 466 -1.04 -3.74 9.23
C PHE A 466 -1.72 -3.43 10.57
N GLY A 467 -1.08 -2.62 11.41
CA GLY A 467 -1.61 -2.25 12.72
C GLY A 467 -2.87 -1.38 12.62
N ARG A 468 -3.88 -1.71 13.43
CA ARG A 468 -5.07 -0.89 13.64
C ARG A 468 -5.30 -0.76 15.15
N GLN A 469 -5.78 0.40 15.60
CA GLN A 469 -6.15 0.62 16.99
C GLN A 469 -7.59 0.17 17.20
N ARG A 470 -7.80 -1.15 17.18
CA ARG A 470 -9.10 -1.81 17.31
C ARG A 470 -9.02 -2.91 18.37
N TYR A 471 -10.11 -3.08 19.12
CA TYR A 471 -10.28 -4.25 19.98
C TYR A 471 -10.64 -5.49 19.13
N TRP A 472 -11.59 -5.35 18.20
CA TRP A 472 -12.06 -6.46 17.38
C TRP A 472 -11.18 -6.64 16.13
N GLY A 473 -10.07 -7.33 16.32
CA GLY A 473 -9.04 -7.62 15.33
C GLY A 473 -8.02 -8.61 15.86
N GLU A 474 -7.18 -9.16 15.01
CA GLU A 474 -6.12 -10.09 15.41
C GLU A 474 -5.11 -9.40 16.33
N PRO A 475 -4.85 -9.94 17.54
CA PRO A 475 -3.77 -9.43 18.38
C PRO A 475 -2.41 -9.64 17.72
N ILE A 476 -1.58 -8.59 17.71
CA ILE A 476 -0.20 -8.68 17.22
C ILE A 476 0.65 -9.41 18.27
N PRO A 477 1.33 -10.52 17.91
CA PRO A 477 2.03 -11.38 18.87
C PRO A 477 3.41 -10.84 19.25
N ILE A 478 3.47 -9.56 19.64
CA ILE A 478 4.69 -8.85 20.07
C ILE A 478 4.47 -8.26 21.46
N VAL A 479 5.41 -8.51 22.35
CA VAL A 479 5.49 -7.87 23.65
C VAL A 479 6.64 -6.86 23.68
N TYR A 480 6.55 -5.87 24.55
CA TYR A 480 7.61 -4.87 24.71
C TYR A 480 8.27 -5.03 26.09
N ARG A 481 9.59 -5.26 26.08
CA ARG A 481 10.40 -5.24 27.30
C ARG A 481 11.41 -4.11 27.22
N ASP A 482 11.35 -3.20 28.15
CA ASP A 482 12.17 -1.99 28.16
C ASP A 482 12.09 -1.16 26.87
N GLY A 483 10.92 -1.21 26.20
CA GLY A 483 10.65 -0.53 24.94
C GLY A 483 11.19 -1.26 23.69
N VAL A 484 11.77 -2.45 23.85
CA VAL A 484 12.22 -3.30 22.74
C VAL A 484 11.12 -4.31 22.38
N PRO A 485 10.72 -4.43 21.10
CA PRO A 485 9.78 -5.44 20.68
C PRO A 485 10.39 -6.84 20.72
N GLU A 486 9.65 -7.79 21.25
CA GLU A 486 10.01 -9.20 21.33
C GLU A 486 8.86 -10.05 20.80
N ALA A 487 9.17 -10.97 19.90
CA ALA A 487 8.22 -11.96 19.40
C ALA A 487 7.82 -12.93 20.51
N LEU A 488 6.52 -13.27 20.55
CA LEU A 488 6.10 -14.46 21.31
C LEU A 488 6.62 -15.72 20.62
N SER A 489 6.79 -16.79 21.39
CA SER A 489 7.12 -18.09 20.81
C SER A 489 5.90 -18.69 20.11
N THR A 490 6.14 -19.60 19.17
CA THR A 490 5.05 -20.28 18.44
C THR A 490 4.15 -21.14 19.34
N GLU A 491 4.69 -21.59 20.49
CA GLU A 491 3.96 -22.34 21.50
C GLU A 491 2.97 -21.47 22.30
N GLU A 492 3.21 -20.15 22.34
CA GLU A 492 2.32 -19.19 23.01
C GLU A 492 1.15 -18.74 22.12
N LEU A 493 1.12 -19.19 20.85
CA LEU A 493 0.03 -18.87 19.92
C LEU A 493 -1.14 -19.88 20.07
N PRO A 494 -2.38 -19.42 19.95
CA PRO A 494 -2.80 -18.05 19.63
C PRO A 494 -2.78 -17.12 20.84
N LEU A 495 -2.26 -15.90 20.65
CA LEU A 495 -2.51 -14.81 21.58
C LEU A 495 -3.97 -14.39 21.39
N VAL A 496 -4.81 -14.66 22.40
CA VAL A 496 -6.26 -14.40 22.32
C VAL A 496 -6.64 -13.00 22.77
N LEU A 497 -7.76 -12.48 22.26
CA LEU A 497 -8.33 -11.22 22.71
C LEU A 497 -8.71 -11.32 24.21
N PRO A 498 -8.50 -10.25 24.98
CA PRO A 498 -8.99 -10.20 26.35
C PRO A 498 -10.53 -10.28 26.37
N ALA A 499 -11.06 -10.89 27.43
CA ALA A 499 -12.51 -11.07 27.61
C ALA A 499 -13.26 -9.74 27.83
#